data_aa94fc5eefb6cee89620f45f91aeb5f7
#
_entry.id   aa94fc5eefb6cee89620f45f91aeb5f7
#
_cell.length_a   1.000
_cell.length_b   1.000
_cell.length_c   1.000
_cell.angle_alpha   90.00
_cell.angle_beta   90.00
_cell.angle_gamma   90.00
#
_symmetry.space_group_name_H-M   'P 1'
#
loop_
_entity.id
_entity.type
_entity.pdbx_description
1 polymer ?
#
loop_
_entity_poly.entity_id
_entity_poly.type
_entity_poly.pdbx_seq_one_letter_code
_entity_poly.pdbx_strand_id
1 'polypeptide(L)'
;MNNGQKMLEALQNNQLDEANDFFKRALATDSDEQLYHLADDLYHLGFLEETQMIYKQLLALYPEDDELKIGLAEIAIEANEIDSAMDWLLDIPEESETFPQALLVLADLYQVQGLYEVSEQKLLKAKDILPDEPVIQFALAELHFSMGKYAQAIRAYEELMIQGYDEFTGVNLANRCGSAYSALGDLDQAVEYLEQSVEENETVNGLFELGITYMQQKEFKRANEVFFKLKDLDPSYTSVYPNLAQSLEEENQLEKAAEVIQEGLRMDQYNYELFAIGAEVALKLEQEETAEDYYLEAIALAPENESLQLAYSNLLLKQERIEETVNLIDQALQNGQSDPQFYWNLAVANEKLEEYDKAEQAFEQAYPAFRQNKDFLKSYIYFLREAGNRTTIKQAVTDYLLIEPSDEEILGILEEINTNY
;
A
#
# COMPACT_ATOMS: atom_id res chain seq x y z
N MET A 1 -44.97 -20.75 -14.91
CA MET A 1 -44.13 -19.67 -14.44
C MET A 1 -44.73 -19.08 -13.20
N ASN A 2 -44.09 -19.23 -12.04
CA ASN A 2 -44.52 -18.70 -10.75
C ASN A 2 -44.31 -17.18 -10.68
N ASN A 3 -44.73 -16.53 -9.59
CA ASN A 3 -44.59 -15.07 -9.51
C ASN A 3 -43.11 -14.64 -9.32
N GLY A 4 -42.31 -15.42 -8.61
CA GLY A 4 -40.86 -15.20 -8.50
C GLY A 4 -40.15 -15.17 -9.88
N GLN A 5 -40.43 -16.16 -10.72
CA GLN A 5 -39.87 -16.18 -12.10
C GLN A 5 -40.32 -14.97 -12.94
N LYS A 6 -41.56 -14.50 -12.78
CA LYS A 6 -42.02 -13.27 -13.47
C LYS A 6 -41.34 -12.01 -12.94
N MET A 7 -41.05 -11.96 -11.63
CA MET A 7 -40.25 -10.89 -11.03
C MET A 7 -38.88 -10.82 -11.68
N LEU A 8 -38.16 -11.96 -11.76
CA LEU A 8 -36.80 -12.02 -12.34
C LEU A 8 -36.82 -11.59 -13.83
N GLU A 9 -37.85 -12.04 -14.60
CA GLU A 9 -38.02 -11.62 -15.99
C GLU A 9 -38.28 -10.10 -16.12
N ALA A 10 -39.08 -9.52 -15.23
CA ALA A 10 -39.35 -8.09 -15.18
C ALA A 10 -38.08 -7.30 -14.82
N LEU A 11 -37.25 -7.79 -13.89
CA LEU A 11 -35.95 -7.20 -13.55
C LEU A 11 -34.98 -7.20 -14.75
N GLN A 12 -34.88 -8.29 -15.48
CA GLN A 12 -34.08 -8.40 -16.70
C GLN A 12 -34.52 -7.41 -17.79
N ASN A 13 -35.81 -7.07 -17.83
CA ASN A 13 -36.38 -6.08 -18.76
C ASN A 13 -36.40 -4.64 -18.21
N ASN A 14 -35.75 -4.36 -17.06
CA ASN A 14 -35.75 -3.06 -16.37
C ASN A 14 -37.16 -2.53 -16.00
N GLN A 15 -38.13 -3.43 -15.74
CA GLN A 15 -39.51 -3.11 -15.38
C GLN A 15 -39.72 -3.16 -13.86
N LEU A 16 -39.09 -2.22 -13.13
CA LEU A 16 -39.01 -2.26 -11.65
C LEU A 16 -40.39 -2.27 -10.95
N ASP A 17 -41.36 -1.50 -11.44
CA ASP A 17 -42.70 -1.46 -10.84
C ASP A 17 -43.44 -2.81 -10.98
N GLU A 18 -43.33 -3.44 -12.15
CA GLU A 18 -43.90 -4.80 -12.37
C GLU A 18 -43.19 -5.86 -11.55
N ALA A 19 -41.87 -5.77 -11.43
CA ALA A 19 -41.07 -6.67 -10.58
C ALA A 19 -41.52 -6.59 -9.13
N ASN A 20 -41.71 -5.40 -8.56
CA ASN A 20 -42.22 -5.23 -7.19
C ASN A 20 -43.63 -5.77 -7.01
N ASP A 21 -44.53 -5.62 -8.00
CA ASP A 21 -45.87 -6.21 -7.94
C ASP A 21 -45.81 -7.75 -7.99
N PHE A 22 -44.91 -8.33 -8.78
CA PHE A 22 -44.72 -9.78 -8.80
C PHE A 22 -44.08 -10.29 -7.51
N PHE A 23 -43.14 -9.52 -6.92
CA PHE A 23 -42.56 -9.85 -5.61
C PHE A 23 -43.62 -9.97 -4.52
N LYS A 24 -44.50 -8.99 -4.37
CA LYS A 24 -45.61 -9.02 -3.40
C LYS A 24 -46.51 -10.20 -3.61
N ARG A 25 -46.77 -10.60 -4.86
CA ARG A 25 -47.57 -11.78 -5.19
C ARG A 25 -46.83 -13.08 -4.87
N ALA A 26 -45.50 -13.11 -5.13
CA ALA A 26 -44.67 -14.25 -4.79
C ALA A 26 -44.70 -14.55 -3.27
N LEU A 27 -44.48 -13.51 -2.44
CA LEU A 27 -44.58 -13.61 -0.99
C LEU A 27 -45.94 -14.15 -0.50
N ALA A 28 -47.06 -13.86 -1.24
CA ALA A 28 -48.37 -14.23 -0.84
C ALA A 28 -48.83 -15.64 -1.33
N THR A 29 -48.27 -16.13 -2.43
CA THR A 29 -48.86 -17.28 -3.14
C THR A 29 -47.87 -18.31 -3.66
N ASP A 30 -46.57 -18.00 -3.77
CA ASP A 30 -45.60 -18.98 -4.23
C ASP A 30 -45.28 -19.94 -3.08
N SER A 31 -44.82 -21.15 -3.38
CA SER A 31 -44.47 -22.14 -2.34
C SER A 31 -43.16 -21.78 -1.66
N ASP A 32 -42.95 -22.33 -0.45
CA ASP A 32 -41.72 -22.09 0.32
C ASP A 32 -40.47 -22.44 -0.48
N GLU A 33 -40.45 -23.56 -1.21
CA GLU A 33 -39.36 -23.95 -2.12
C GLU A 33 -39.12 -22.92 -3.22
N GLN A 34 -40.17 -22.33 -3.78
CA GLN A 34 -40.08 -21.29 -4.80
C GLN A 34 -39.59 -19.99 -4.21
N LEU A 35 -39.91 -19.67 -2.97
CA LEU A 35 -39.41 -18.50 -2.26
C LEU A 35 -37.92 -18.67 -1.91
N TYR A 36 -37.48 -19.86 -1.50
CA TYR A 36 -36.05 -20.15 -1.31
C TYR A 36 -35.25 -19.89 -2.57
N HIS A 37 -35.64 -20.46 -3.72
CA HIS A 37 -34.97 -20.23 -4.99
C HIS A 37 -35.00 -18.76 -5.41
N LEU A 38 -36.12 -18.07 -5.18
CA LEU A 38 -36.19 -16.64 -5.48
C LEU A 38 -35.24 -15.81 -4.60
N ALA A 39 -35.11 -16.16 -3.32
CA ALA A 39 -34.20 -15.47 -2.41
C ALA A 39 -32.76 -15.65 -2.83
N ASP A 40 -32.34 -16.83 -3.24
CA ASP A 40 -31.00 -17.12 -3.76
C ASP A 40 -30.70 -16.29 -5.02
N ASP A 41 -31.61 -16.31 -6.01
CA ASP A 41 -31.48 -15.50 -7.22
C ASP A 41 -31.40 -13.99 -6.91
N LEU A 42 -32.22 -13.49 -5.98
CA LEU A 42 -32.26 -12.07 -5.59
C LEU A 42 -31.00 -11.67 -4.81
N TYR A 43 -30.47 -12.53 -3.96
CA TYR A 43 -29.22 -12.32 -3.25
C TYR A 43 -28.05 -12.09 -4.23
N HIS A 44 -27.91 -12.98 -5.20
CA HIS A 44 -26.87 -12.85 -6.26
C HIS A 44 -27.06 -11.63 -7.16
N LEU A 45 -28.27 -11.13 -7.31
CA LEU A 45 -28.58 -9.90 -8.03
C LEU A 45 -28.43 -8.62 -7.18
N GLY A 46 -28.12 -8.74 -5.88
CA GLY A 46 -27.95 -7.62 -4.96
C GLY A 46 -29.25 -7.01 -4.40
N PHE A 47 -30.39 -7.71 -4.55
CA PHE A 47 -31.70 -7.31 -3.98
C PHE A 47 -31.82 -7.76 -2.52
N LEU A 48 -30.95 -7.20 -1.66
CA LEU A 48 -30.79 -7.66 -0.28
C LEU A 48 -32.05 -7.43 0.59
N GLU A 49 -32.79 -6.33 0.38
CA GLU A 49 -34.01 -6.04 1.12
C GLU A 49 -35.10 -7.09 0.85
N GLU A 50 -35.30 -7.43 -0.42
CA GLU A 50 -36.28 -8.44 -0.84
C GLU A 50 -35.87 -9.83 -0.35
N THR A 51 -34.58 -10.17 -0.43
CA THR A 51 -34.06 -11.43 0.10
C THR A 51 -34.28 -11.53 1.61
N GLN A 52 -33.97 -10.46 2.35
CA GLN A 52 -34.22 -10.41 3.79
C GLN A 52 -35.71 -10.60 4.14
N MET A 53 -36.61 -10.02 3.36
CA MET A 53 -38.05 -10.17 3.56
C MET A 53 -38.48 -11.65 3.38
N ILE A 54 -37.96 -12.31 2.35
CA ILE A 54 -38.24 -13.73 2.11
C ILE A 54 -37.69 -14.57 3.27
N TYR A 55 -36.43 -14.40 3.64
CA TYR A 55 -35.82 -15.19 4.71
C TYR A 55 -36.53 -15.01 6.06
N LYS A 56 -36.92 -13.78 6.42
CA LYS A 56 -37.72 -13.53 7.63
C LYS A 56 -39.09 -14.21 7.58
N GLN A 57 -39.76 -14.24 6.41
CA GLN A 57 -41.03 -14.92 6.25
C GLN A 57 -40.88 -16.45 6.39
N LEU A 58 -39.82 -17.01 5.77
CA LEU A 58 -39.54 -18.45 5.87
C LEU A 58 -39.12 -18.84 7.29
N LEU A 59 -38.30 -18.06 7.96
CA LEU A 59 -37.85 -18.29 9.33
C LEU A 59 -39.02 -18.24 10.32
N ALA A 60 -40.06 -17.42 10.08
CA ALA A 60 -41.27 -17.42 10.88
C ALA A 60 -42.06 -18.73 10.77
N LEU A 61 -41.92 -19.45 9.66
CA LEU A 61 -42.52 -20.76 9.43
C LEU A 61 -41.62 -21.91 9.91
N TYR A 62 -40.34 -21.74 9.77
CA TYR A 62 -39.28 -22.72 10.09
C TYR A 62 -38.24 -22.12 11.07
N PRO A 63 -38.59 -21.92 12.35
CA PRO A 63 -37.71 -21.22 13.31
C PRO A 63 -36.36 -21.91 13.58
N GLU A 64 -36.29 -23.22 13.32
CA GLU A 64 -35.09 -24.05 13.51
C GLU A 64 -34.25 -24.17 12.23
N ASP A 65 -34.55 -23.39 11.19
CA ASP A 65 -33.80 -23.39 9.96
C ASP A 65 -32.59 -22.47 10.09
N ASP A 66 -31.45 -23.08 10.41
CA ASP A 66 -30.20 -22.34 10.67
C ASP A 66 -29.54 -21.80 9.39
N GLU A 67 -29.84 -22.34 8.19
CA GLU A 67 -29.39 -21.79 6.91
C GLU A 67 -29.99 -20.39 6.67
N LEU A 68 -31.28 -20.23 7.01
CA LEU A 68 -31.94 -18.92 6.93
C LEU A 68 -31.31 -17.89 7.89
N LYS A 69 -30.87 -18.33 9.08
CA LYS A 69 -30.18 -17.44 10.03
C LYS A 69 -28.83 -17.01 9.50
N ILE A 70 -28.08 -17.92 8.86
CA ILE A 70 -26.80 -17.59 8.20
C ILE A 70 -27.03 -16.56 7.10
N GLY A 71 -27.98 -16.79 6.19
CA GLY A 71 -28.29 -15.86 5.13
C GLY A 71 -28.76 -14.49 5.64
N LEU A 72 -29.51 -14.43 6.73
CA LEU A 72 -29.88 -13.16 7.38
C LEU A 72 -28.66 -12.45 8.00
N ALA A 73 -27.70 -13.20 8.55
CA ALA A 73 -26.47 -12.65 9.07
C ALA A 73 -25.58 -12.07 7.95
N GLU A 74 -25.45 -12.78 6.84
CA GLU A 74 -24.68 -12.30 5.66
C GLU A 74 -25.27 -10.99 5.11
N ILE A 75 -26.60 -10.92 4.96
CA ILE A 75 -27.27 -9.67 4.55
C ILE A 75 -27.03 -8.54 5.55
N ALA A 76 -27.08 -8.85 6.87
CA ALA A 76 -26.81 -7.85 7.90
C ALA A 76 -25.36 -7.35 7.88
N ILE A 77 -24.39 -8.22 7.55
CA ILE A 77 -22.98 -7.84 7.36
C ILE A 77 -22.83 -6.86 6.19
N GLU A 78 -23.44 -7.17 5.04
CA GLU A 78 -23.40 -6.27 3.88
C GLU A 78 -24.07 -4.91 4.16
N ALA A 79 -25.12 -4.91 4.98
CA ALA A 79 -25.77 -3.69 5.45
C ALA A 79 -25.00 -2.95 6.57
N ASN A 80 -23.85 -3.48 7.01
CA ASN A 80 -23.06 -3.00 8.16
C ASN A 80 -23.84 -3.01 9.50
N GLU A 81 -24.81 -3.92 9.63
CA GLU A 81 -25.61 -4.15 10.83
C GLU A 81 -24.98 -5.26 11.70
N ILE A 82 -23.80 -4.98 12.24
CA ILE A 82 -22.93 -5.96 12.91
C ILE A 82 -23.64 -6.68 14.08
N ASP A 83 -24.38 -5.94 14.91
CA ASP A 83 -25.09 -6.50 16.07
C ASP A 83 -26.17 -7.49 15.62
N SER A 84 -26.92 -7.14 14.55
CA SER A 84 -27.95 -8.02 13.98
C SER A 84 -27.35 -9.31 13.42
N ALA A 85 -26.22 -9.22 12.73
CA ALA A 85 -25.50 -10.38 12.22
C ALA A 85 -25.03 -11.31 13.36
N MET A 86 -24.46 -10.71 14.41
CA MET A 86 -24.03 -11.47 15.60
C MET A 86 -25.21 -12.19 16.27
N ASP A 87 -26.36 -11.53 16.43
CA ASP A 87 -27.55 -12.14 17.04
C ASP A 87 -28.00 -13.38 16.26
N TRP A 88 -28.04 -13.31 14.93
CA TRP A 88 -28.45 -14.45 14.10
C TRP A 88 -27.44 -15.61 14.20
N LEU A 89 -26.14 -15.34 14.12
CA LEU A 89 -25.11 -16.39 14.13
C LEU A 89 -24.95 -17.05 15.50
N LEU A 90 -25.11 -16.29 16.59
CA LEU A 90 -25.00 -16.82 17.95
C LEU A 90 -26.24 -17.63 18.38
N ASP A 91 -27.38 -17.50 17.69
CA ASP A 91 -28.60 -18.30 17.90
C ASP A 91 -28.49 -19.70 17.28
N ILE A 92 -27.45 -19.99 16.50
CA ILE A 92 -27.21 -21.31 15.88
C ILE A 92 -26.58 -22.26 16.91
N PRO A 93 -27.20 -23.39 17.24
CA PRO A 93 -26.67 -24.30 18.25
C PRO A 93 -25.44 -25.07 17.74
N GLU A 94 -24.59 -25.48 18.69
CA GLU A 94 -23.34 -26.23 18.35
C GLU A 94 -23.59 -27.59 17.70
N GLU A 95 -24.78 -28.18 17.94
CA GLU A 95 -25.21 -29.44 17.37
C GLU A 95 -25.74 -29.32 15.94
N SER A 96 -25.90 -28.11 15.42
CA SER A 96 -26.39 -27.87 14.06
C SER A 96 -25.37 -28.31 13.01
N GLU A 97 -25.85 -28.95 11.94
CA GLU A 97 -24.99 -29.31 10.80
C GLU A 97 -24.36 -28.08 10.12
N THR A 98 -25.00 -26.90 10.21
CA THR A 98 -24.54 -25.64 9.65
C THR A 98 -23.66 -24.84 10.62
N PHE A 99 -23.45 -25.32 11.85
CA PHE A 99 -22.62 -24.60 12.85
C PHE A 99 -21.20 -24.29 12.37
N PRO A 100 -20.49 -25.18 11.66
CA PRO A 100 -19.17 -24.84 11.08
C PRO A 100 -19.21 -23.65 10.10
N GLN A 101 -20.28 -23.56 9.29
CA GLN A 101 -20.47 -22.42 8.38
C GLN A 101 -20.73 -21.12 9.17
N ALA A 102 -21.57 -21.19 10.21
CA ALA A 102 -21.78 -20.04 11.11
C ALA A 102 -20.48 -19.56 11.76
N LEU A 103 -19.58 -20.49 12.12
CA LEU A 103 -18.24 -20.14 12.64
C LEU A 103 -17.35 -19.44 11.61
N LEU A 104 -17.44 -19.82 10.32
CA LEU A 104 -16.73 -19.12 9.23
C LEU A 104 -17.22 -17.68 9.10
N VAL A 105 -18.54 -17.48 9.01
CA VAL A 105 -19.13 -16.14 8.90
C VAL A 105 -18.82 -15.28 10.14
N LEU A 106 -18.86 -15.86 11.34
CA LEU A 106 -18.42 -15.19 12.57
C LEU A 106 -16.92 -14.80 12.50
N ALA A 107 -16.09 -15.67 11.95
CA ALA A 107 -14.67 -15.38 11.81
C ALA A 107 -14.42 -14.18 10.90
N ASP A 108 -15.10 -14.10 9.76
CA ASP A 108 -15.03 -12.97 8.84
C ASP A 108 -15.52 -11.67 9.50
N LEU A 109 -16.63 -11.76 10.22
CA LEU A 109 -17.17 -10.62 10.98
C LEU A 109 -16.15 -10.06 12.00
N TYR A 110 -15.47 -10.96 12.74
CA TYR A 110 -14.43 -10.55 13.68
C TYR A 110 -13.18 -9.99 12.97
N GLN A 111 -12.83 -10.47 11.77
CA GLN A 111 -11.74 -9.91 10.98
C GLN A 111 -12.02 -8.47 10.57
N VAL A 112 -13.22 -8.18 10.07
CA VAL A 112 -13.63 -6.80 9.70
C VAL A 112 -13.54 -5.85 10.91
N GLN A 113 -13.75 -6.36 12.13
CA GLN A 113 -13.61 -5.59 13.37
C GLN A 113 -12.15 -5.51 13.88
N GLY A 114 -11.19 -6.14 13.21
CA GLY A 114 -9.80 -6.22 13.65
C GLY A 114 -9.56 -7.15 14.84
N LEU A 115 -10.54 -8.00 15.18
CA LEU A 115 -10.47 -8.95 16.30
C LEU A 115 -9.92 -10.31 15.83
N TYR A 116 -8.71 -10.30 15.26
CA TYR A 116 -8.09 -11.44 14.60
C TYR A 116 -7.93 -12.68 15.48
N GLU A 117 -7.59 -12.52 16.77
CA GLU A 117 -7.44 -13.64 17.69
C GLU A 117 -8.77 -14.33 17.96
N VAL A 118 -9.89 -13.59 17.98
CA VAL A 118 -11.23 -14.17 18.14
C VAL A 118 -11.63 -14.90 16.87
N SER A 119 -11.35 -14.32 15.70
CA SER A 119 -11.54 -14.96 14.41
C SER A 119 -10.78 -16.30 14.33
N GLU A 120 -9.49 -16.32 14.71
CA GLU A 120 -8.67 -17.54 14.73
C GLU A 120 -9.31 -18.64 15.59
N GLN A 121 -9.83 -18.29 16.78
CA GLN A 121 -10.52 -19.26 17.64
C GLN A 121 -11.78 -19.83 16.99
N LYS A 122 -12.55 -19.02 16.25
CA LYS A 122 -13.74 -19.50 15.53
C LYS A 122 -13.37 -20.48 14.42
N LEU A 123 -12.35 -20.13 13.62
CA LEU A 123 -11.86 -21.01 12.55
C LEU A 123 -11.23 -22.29 13.09
N LEU A 124 -10.49 -22.23 14.18
CA LEU A 124 -9.95 -23.44 14.83
C LEU A 124 -11.07 -24.34 15.35
N LYS A 125 -12.12 -23.76 15.93
CA LYS A 125 -13.31 -24.55 16.36
C LYS A 125 -14.01 -25.18 15.16
N ALA A 126 -14.14 -24.47 14.04
CA ALA A 126 -14.69 -25.04 12.80
C ALA A 126 -13.81 -26.21 12.29
N LYS A 127 -12.49 -26.05 12.32
CA LYS A 127 -11.51 -27.08 11.94
C LYS A 127 -11.57 -28.31 12.84
N ASP A 128 -11.81 -28.16 14.15
CA ASP A 128 -11.98 -29.29 15.06
C ASP A 128 -13.21 -30.12 14.72
N ILE A 129 -14.27 -29.51 14.17
CA ILE A 129 -15.50 -30.17 13.74
C ILE A 129 -15.33 -30.82 12.37
N LEU A 130 -14.72 -30.09 11.42
CA LEU A 130 -14.50 -30.51 10.04
C LEU A 130 -13.00 -30.39 9.68
N PRO A 131 -12.15 -31.36 10.11
CA PRO A 131 -10.69 -31.22 9.98
C PRO A 131 -10.16 -31.18 8.54
N ASP A 132 -10.86 -31.84 7.63
CA ASP A 132 -10.45 -32.02 6.24
C ASP A 132 -11.19 -31.07 5.27
N GLU A 133 -11.89 -30.04 5.82
CA GLU A 133 -12.66 -29.10 5.00
C GLU A 133 -11.74 -28.01 4.41
N PRO A 134 -11.53 -27.99 3.07
CA PRO A 134 -10.54 -27.08 2.47
C PRO A 134 -10.88 -25.60 2.64
N VAL A 135 -12.17 -25.23 2.69
CA VAL A 135 -12.58 -23.83 2.89
C VAL A 135 -12.15 -23.30 4.25
N ILE A 136 -12.17 -24.13 5.30
CA ILE A 136 -11.71 -23.74 6.64
C ILE A 136 -10.18 -23.59 6.65
N GLN A 137 -9.48 -24.48 5.96
CA GLN A 137 -8.03 -24.40 5.84
C GLN A 137 -7.60 -23.14 5.08
N PHE A 138 -8.31 -22.80 4.01
CA PHE A 138 -8.09 -21.57 3.26
C PHE A 138 -8.39 -20.32 4.09
N ALA A 139 -9.51 -20.29 4.81
CA ALA A 139 -9.87 -19.17 5.70
C ALA A 139 -8.80 -18.94 6.80
N LEU A 140 -8.27 -20.01 7.37
CA LEU A 140 -7.14 -19.92 8.33
C LEU A 140 -5.88 -19.39 7.66
N ALA A 141 -5.59 -19.79 6.43
CA ALA A 141 -4.44 -19.30 5.68
C ALA A 141 -4.53 -17.78 5.41
N GLU A 142 -5.68 -17.32 4.93
CA GLU A 142 -5.96 -15.88 4.69
C GLU A 142 -5.90 -15.08 6.00
N LEU A 143 -6.46 -15.60 7.09
CA LEU A 143 -6.35 -14.97 8.40
C LEU A 143 -4.88 -14.86 8.86
N HIS A 144 -4.12 -15.94 8.76
CA HIS A 144 -2.69 -15.93 9.11
C HIS A 144 -1.90 -14.94 8.25
N PHE A 145 -2.22 -14.86 6.95
CA PHE A 145 -1.64 -13.87 6.05
C PHE A 145 -1.92 -12.44 6.53
N SER A 146 -3.18 -12.13 6.83
CA SER A 146 -3.62 -10.82 7.33
C SER A 146 -3.00 -10.45 8.70
N MET A 147 -2.69 -11.45 9.53
CA MET A 147 -2.00 -11.28 10.82
C MET A 147 -0.48 -11.13 10.68
N GLY A 148 0.08 -11.21 9.47
CA GLY A 148 1.53 -11.23 9.24
C GLY A 148 2.20 -12.55 9.66
N LYS A 149 1.42 -13.60 9.94
CA LYS A 149 1.90 -14.96 10.26
C LYS A 149 2.23 -15.73 8.97
N TYR A 150 3.04 -15.13 8.09
CA TYR A 150 3.26 -15.61 6.72
C TYR A 150 3.73 -17.07 6.64
N ALA A 151 4.62 -17.50 7.54
CA ALA A 151 5.09 -18.89 7.53
C ALA A 151 3.98 -19.93 7.85
N GLN A 152 2.92 -19.53 8.55
CA GLN A 152 1.75 -20.37 8.80
C GLN A 152 0.80 -20.35 7.60
N ALA A 153 0.62 -19.19 6.99
CA ALA A 153 -0.17 -19.03 5.78
C ALA A 153 0.39 -19.86 4.63
N ILE A 154 1.70 -19.76 4.36
CA ILE A 154 2.40 -20.54 3.32
C ILE A 154 2.14 -22.04 3.48
N ARG A 155 2.35 -22.59 4.68
CA ARG A 155 2.13 -24.03 4.91
C ARG A 155 0.71 -24.46 4.58
N ALA A 156 -0.28 -23.63 4.96
CA ALA A 156 -1.69 -23.96 4.69
C ALA A 156 -2.02 -23.85 3.20
N TYR A 157 -1.48 -22.86 2.47
CA TYR A 157 -1.64 -22.76 1.02
C TYR A 157 -0.96 -23.93 0.30
N GLU A 158 0.30 -24.28 0.68
CA GLU A 158 1.02 -25.42 0.11
C GLU A 158 0.29 -26.74 0.34
N GLU A 159 -0.28 -26.95 1.54
CA GLU A 159 -1.12 -28.14 1.84
C GLU A 159 -2.34 -28.20 0.93
N LEU A 160 -3.01 -27.09 0.65
CA LEU A 160 -4.13 -27.02 -0.29
C LEU A 160 -3.67 -27.31 -1.73
N MET A 161 -2.54 -26.77 -2.16
CA MET A 161 -1.97 -27.05 -3.49
C MET A 161 -1.60 -28.53 -3.65
N ILE A 162 -1.06 -29.18 -2.61
CA ILE A 162 -0.80 -30.64 -2.59
C ILE A 162 -2.09 -31.44 -2.71
N GLN A 163 -3.21 -30.94 -2.18
CA GLN A 163 -4.53 -31.55 -2.33
C GLN A 163 -5.13 -31.35 -3.74
N GLY A 164 -4.50 -30.54 -4.60
CA GLY A 164 -4.91 -30.27 -5.97
C GLY A 164 -5.76 -29.03 -6.15
N TYR A 165 -5.73 -28.10 -5.21
CA TYR A 165 -6.36 -26.78 -5.32
C TYR A 165 -5.32 -25.75 -5.77
N ASP A 166 -5.43 -25.24 -6.99
CA ASP A 166 -4.58 -24.16 -7.50
C ASP A 166 -5.19 -22.79 -7.21
N GLU A 167 -6.52 -22.77 -7.08
CA GLU A 167 -7.32 -21.57 -6.82
C GLU A 167 -8.41 -21.85 -5.80
N PHE A 168 -8.73 -20.85 -4.95
CA PHE A 168 -9.83 -20.91 -4.00
C PHE A 168 -10.61 -19.59 -4.04
N THR A 169 -11.92 -19.62 -4.30
CA THR A 169 -12.80 -18.43 -4.39
C THR A 169 -12.24 -17.30 -5.25
N GLY A 170 -11.60 -17.61 -6.37
CA GLY A 170 -10.96 -16.63 -7.26
C GLY A 170 -9.55 -16.18 -6.82
N VAL A 171 -9.00 -16.77 -5.76
CA VAL A 171 -7.66 -16.46 -5.24
C VAL A 171 -6.68 -17.55 -5.67
N ASN A 172 -5.67 -17.19 -6.47
CA ASN A 172 -4.61 -18.11 -6.86
C ASN A 172 -3.66 -18.35 -5.69
N LEU A 173 -3.47 -19.63 -5.30
CA LEU A 173 -2.69 -20.00 -4.11
C LEU A 173 -1.19 -19.82 -4.30
N ALA A 174 -0.67 -20.01 -5.52
CA ALA A 174 0.72 -19.75 -5.82
C ALA A 174 1.03 -18.24 -5.68
N ASN A 175 0.14 -17.35 -6.15
CA ASN A 175 0.28 -15.91 -5.95
C ASN A 175 0.32 -15.56 -4.44
N ARG A 176 -0.56 -16.16 -3.63
CA ARG A 176 -0.55 -15.95 -2.17
C ARG A 176 0.73 -16.44 -1.50
N CYS A 177 1.25 -17.60 -1.91
CA CYS A 177 2.55 -18.09 -1.43
C CYS A 177 3.66 -17.09 -1.80
N GLY A 178 3.71 -16.65 -3.04
CA GLY A 178 4.69 -15.68 -3.51
C GLY A 178 4.65 -14.36 -2.72
N SER A 179 3.46 -13.79 -2.52
CA SER A 179 3.27 -12.58 -1.71
C SER A 179 3.73 -12.80 -0.25
N ALA A 180 3.43 -13.96 0.34
CA ALA A 180 3.83 -14.29 1.70
C ALA A 180 5.37 -14.48 1.83
N TYR A 181 6.02 -15.13 0.86
CA TYR A 181 7.47 -15.25 0.82
C TYR A 181 8.15 -13.90 0.61
N SER A 182 7.61 -13.03 -0.24
CA SER A 182 8.10 -11.66 -0.43
C SER A 182 8.04 -10.87 0.88
N ALA A 183 6.94 -10.98 1.63
CA ALA A 183 6.79 -10.34 2.93
C ALA A 183 7.76 -10.88 4.01
N LEU A 184 8.21 -12.15 3.89
CA LEU A 184 9.26 -12.73 4.74
C LEU A 184 10.68 -12.32 4.30
N GLY A 185 10.83 -11.71 3.12
CA GLY A 185 12.11 -11.37 2.53
C GLY A 185 12.81 -12.54 1.82
N ASP A 186 12.14 -13.69 1.66
CA ASP A 186 12.64 -14.80 0.85
C ASP A 186 12.23 -14.59 -0.62
N LEU A 187 12.95 -13.67 -1.25
CA LEU A 187 12.61 -13.20 -2.58
C LEU A 187 12.80 -14.29 -3.66
N ASP A 188 13.69 -15.26 -3.43
CA ASP A 188 13.92 -16.36 -4.40
C ASP A 188 12.70 -17.28 -4.46
N GLN A 189 12.16 -17.68 -3.30
CA GLN A 189 10.93 -18.46 -3.25
C GLN A 189 9.72 -17.64 -3.72
N ALA A 190 9.66 -16.35 -3.38
CA ALA A 190 8.61 -15.47 -3.87
C ALA A 190 8.53 -15.44 -5.38
N VAL A 191 9.67 -15.30 -6.06
CA VAL A 191 9.74 -15.30 -7.54
C VAL A 191 9.27 -16.64 -8.11
N GLU A 192 9.72 -17.79 -7.55
CA GLU A 192 9.34 -19.11 -8.04
C GLU A 192 7.80 -19.28 -8.05
N TYR A 193 7.14 -18.94 -6.94
CA TYR A 193 5.68 -19.03 -6.85
C TYR A 193 4.95 -17.99 -7.71
N LEU A 194 5.45 -16.77 -7.79
CA LEU A 194 4.82 -15.73 -8.62
C LEU A 194 4.98 -16.01 -10.12
N GLU A 195 6.13 -16.55 -10.56
CA GLU A 195 6.31 -17.03 -11.94
C GLU A 195 5.33 -18.14 -12.26
N GLN A 196 5.19 -19.13 -11.37
CA GLN A 196 4.20 -20.19 -11.52
C GLN A 196 2.78 -19.61 -11.68
N SER A 197 2.37 -18.70 -10.78
CA SER A 197 1.06 -18.07 -10.85
C SER A 197 0.79 -17.34 -12.17
N VAL A 198 1.79 -16.59 -12.67
CA VAL A 198 1.68 -15.86 -13.94
C VAL A 198 1.68 -16.80 -15.14
N GLU A 199 2.41 -17.92 -15.10
CA GLU A 199 2.38 -18.93 -16.15
C GLU A 199 1.04 -19.65 -16.23
N GLU A 200 0.40 -19.93 -15.09
CA GLU A 200 -0.90 -20.57 -15.03
C GLU A 200 -2.03 -19.62 -15.44
N ASN A 201 -1.99 -18.38 -14.96
CA ASN A 201 -2.98 -17.36 -15.27
C ASN A 201 -2.38 -15.95 -15.18
N GLU A 202 -2.16 -15.33 -16.34
CA GLU A 202 -1.60 -13.98 -16.43
C GLU A 202 -2.63 -12.95 -15.96
N THR A 203 -2.50 -12.50 -14.71
CA THR A 203 -3.36 -11.48 -14.11
C THR A 203 -2.58 -10.18 -13.87
N VAL A 204 -3.31 -9.06 -13.86
CA VAL A 204 -2.76 -7.72 -13.53
C VAL A 204 -2.03 -7.75 -12.18
N ASN A 205 -2.66 -8.31 -11.15
CA ASN A 205 -2.08 -8.38 -9.81
C ASN A 205 -0.84 -9.28 -9.77
N GLY A 206 -0.88 -10.47 -10.40
CA GLY A 206 0.26 -11.39 -10.44
C GLY A 206 1.47 -10.78 -11.13
N LEU A 207 1.27 -10.12 -12.28
CA LEU A 207 2.34 -9.39 -12.98
C LEU A 207 2.91 -8.25 -12.14
N PHE A 208 2.04 -7.49 -11.45
CA PHE A 208 2.50 -6.38 -10.60
C PHE A 208 3.37 -6.88 -9.44
N GLU A 209 2.92 -7.89 -8.70
CA GLU A 209 3.66 -8.46 -7.58
C GLU A 209 4.99 -9.09 -8.02
N LEU A 210 5.00 -9.81 -9.15
CA LEU A 210 6.22 -10.36 -9.73
C LEU A 210 7.22 -9.25 -10.10
N GLY A 211 6.74 -8.19 -10.75
CA GLY A 211 7.57 -7.03 -11.11
C GLY A 211 8.18 -6.34 -9.90
N ILE A 212 7.38 -6.11 -8.85
CA ILE A 212 7.85 -5.55 -7.57
C ILE A 212 8.89 -6.47 -6.91
N THR A 213 8.66 -7.78 -6.92
CA THR A 213 9.60 -8.75 -6.33
C THR A 213 10.94 -8.75 -7.07
N TYR A 214 10.94 -8.64 -8.41
CA TYR A 214 12.18 -8.46 -9.17
C TYR A 214 12.89 -7.13 -8.87
N MET A 215 12.15 -6.03 -8.66
CA MET A 215 12.75 -4.76 -8.22
C MET A 215 13.44 -4.92 -6.86
N GLN A 216 12.83 -5.61 -5.91
CA GLN A 216 13.41 -5.88 -4.59
C GLN A 216 14.70 -6.73 -4.69
N GLN A 217 14.75 -7.69 -5.63
CA GLN A 217 15.97 -8.45 -5.95
C GLN A 217 17.00 -7.63 -6.73
N LYS A 218 16.66 -6.41 -7.16
CA LYS A 218 17.45 -5.57 -8.10
C LYS A 218 17.63 -6.19 -9.49
N GLU A 219 16.74 -7.09 -9.86
CA GLU A 219 16.64 -7.72 -11.19
C GLU A 219 15.84 -6.80 -12.13
N PHE A 220 16.26 -5.52 -12.26
CA PHE A 220 15.50 -4.48 -12.95
C PHE A 220 15.14 -4.81 -14.39
N LYS A 221 16.00 -5.55 -15.10
CA LYS A 221 15.70 -5.97 -16.47
C LYS A 221 14.47 -6.89 -16.53
N ARG A 222 14.36 -7.85 -15.60
CA ARG A 222 13.21 -8.76 -15.50
C ARG A 222 11.96 -8.00 -15.03
N ALA A 223 12.12 -7.09 -14.08
CA ALA A 223 11.05 -6.21 -13.66
C ALA A 223 10.47 -5.41 -14.84
N ASN A 224 11.32 -4.80 -15.66
CA ASN A 224 10.91 -4.08 -16.86
C ASN A 224 10.11 -4.96 -17.83
N GLU A 225 10.57 -6.19 -18.11
CA GLU A 225 9.88 -7.12 -19.00
C GLU A 225 8.45 -7.42 -18.50
N VAL A 226 8.30 -7.63 -17.20
CA VAL A 226 7.01 -7.93 -16.56
C VAL A 226 6.10 -6.69 -16.51
N PHE A 227 6.64 -5.52 -16.14
CA PHE A 227 5.85 -4.29 -16.09
C PHE A 227 5.40 -3.81 -17.48
N PHE A 228 6.21 -4.03 -18.53
CA PHE A 228 5.75 -3.78 -19.89
C PHE A 228 4.58 -4.68 -20.27
N LYS A 229 4.63 -5.98 -19.93
CA LYS A 229 3.49 -6.88 -20.15
C LYS A 229 2.24 -6.41 -19.40
N LEU A 230 2.41 -6.02 -18.12
CA LEU A 230 1.31 -5.48 -17.32
C LEU A 230 0.70 -4.24 -17.97
N LYS A 231 1.53 -3.28 -18.39
CA LYS A 231 1.10 -2.07 -19.07
C LYS A 231 0.35 -2.35 -20.37
N ASP A 232 0.80 -3.36 -21.13
CA ASP A 232 0.13 -3.78 -22.38
C ASP A 232 -1.20 -4.50 -22.10
N LEU A 233 -1.29 -5.25 -20.98
CA LEU A 233 -2.50 -5.95 -20.56
C LEU A 233 -3.57 -4.98 -20.05
N ASP A 234 -3.19 -4.05 -19.17
CA ASP A 234 -4.08 -3.02 -18.64
C ASP A 234 -3.37 -1.65 -18.53
N PRO A 235 -3.45 -0.82 -19.56
CA PRO A 235 -2.87 0.52 -19.53
C PRO A 235 -3.49 1.46 -18.47
N SER A 236 -4.67 1.12 -17.93
CA SER A 236 -5.35 1.91 -16.90
C SER A 236 -4.87 1.59 -15.48
N TYR A 237 -4.06 0.56 -15.30
CA TYR A 237 -3.43 0.22 -14.03
C TYR A 237 -2.28 1.20 -13.72
N THR A 238 -2.63 2.37 -13.22
CA THR A 238 -1.71 3.53 -13.10
C THR A 238 -0.51 3.28 -12.19
N SER A 239 -0.62 2.36 -11.22
CA SER A 239 0.49 1.99 -10.33
C SER A 239 1.69 1.35 -11.04
N VAL A 240 1.54 0.88 -12.28
CA VAL A 240 2.66 0.30 -13.04
C VAL A 240 3.68 1.36 -13.47
N TYR A 241 3.21 2.58 -13.80
CA TYR A 241 4.08 3.60 -14.40
C TYR A 241 5.21 4.10 -13.50
N PRO A 242 4.98 4.44 -12.20
CA PRO A 242 6.06 4.82 -11.30
C PRO A 242 7.11 3.71 -11.15
N ASN A 243 6.66 2.48 -10.95
CA ASN A 243 7.54 1.33 -10.75
C ASN A 243 8.37 1.01 -12.01
N LEU A 244 7.73 1.04 -13.18
CA LEU A 244 8.42 0.84 -14.45
C LEU A 244 9.43 1.96 -14.74
N ALA A 245 9.05 3.22 -14.47
CA ALA A 245 9.93 4.37 -14.66
C ALA A 245 11.16 4.27 -13.75
N GLN A 246 10.97 3.95 -12.48
CA GLN A 246 12.06 3.75 -11.52
C GLN A 246 12.96 2.57 -11.92
N SER A 247 12.39 1.46 -12.33
CA SER A 247 13.16 0.28 -12.76
C SER A 247 13.96 0.54 -14.04
N LEU A 248 13.42 1.35 -14.97
CA LEU A 248 14.15 1.80 -16.17
C LEU A 248 15.27 2.78 -15.81
N GLU A 249 15.05 3.65 -14.84
CA GLU A 249 16.04 4.58 -14.35
C GLU A 249 17.25 3.84 -13.74
N GLU A 250 17.00 2.81 -12.91
CA GLU A 250 18.03 1.96 -12.31
C GLU A 250 18.85 1.20 -13.38
N GLU A 251 18.22 0.84 -14.50
CA GLU A 251 18.87 0.26 -15.68
C GLU A 251 19.55 1.33 -16.56
N ASN A 252 19.56 2.59 -16.16
CA ASN A 252 20.07 3.74 -16.92
C ASN A 252 19.42 3.89 -18.30
N GLN A 253 18.15 3.46 -18.47
CA GLN A 253 17.36 3.63 -19.68
C GLN A 253 16.53 4.92 -19.60
N LEU A 254 17.19 6.06 -19.39
CA LEU A 254 16.60 7.34 -19.00
C LEU A 254 15.55 7.86 -20.02
N GLU A 255 15.82 7.71 -21.32
CA GLU A 255 14.89 8.15 -22.37
C GLU A 255 13.58 7.37 -22.33
N LYS A 256 13.67 6.02 -22.11
CA LYS A 256 12.46 5.22 -21.97
C LYS A 256 11.71 5.51 -20.67
N ALA A 257 12.44 5.76 -19.58
CA ALA A 257 11.81 6.19 -18.32
C ALA A 257 11.01 7.49 -18.55
N ALA A 258 11.58 8.47 -19.25
CA ALA A 258 10.89 9.71 -19.58
C ALA A 258 9.64 9.50 -20.45
N GLU A 259 9.67 8.56 -21.43
CA GLU A 259 8.51 8.21 -22.24
C GLU A 259 7.40 7.59 -21.38
N VAL A 260 7.76 6.65 -20.49
CA VAL A 260 6.83 5.97 -19.57
C VAL A 260 6.21 6.97 -18.59
N ILE A 261 6.99 7.90 -18.05
CA ILE A 261 6.50 8.98 -17.18
C ILE A 261 5.45 9.83 -17.89
N GLN A 262 5.75 10.28 -19.13
CA GLN A 262 4.78 11.06 -19.90
C GLN A 262 3.51 10.27 -20.23
N GLU A 263 3.63 8.98 -20.49
CA GLU A 263 2.50 8.10 -20.72
C GLU A 263 1.64 7.96 -19.45
N GLY A 264 2.28 7.68 -18.30
CA GLY A 264 1.60 7.56 -17.01
C GLY A 264 0.90 8.86 -16.58
N LEU A 265 1.51 10.03 -16.80
CA LEU A 265 0.91 11.33 -16.50
C LEU A 265 -0.30 11.67 -17.40
N ARG A 266 -0.43 11.04 -18.58
CA ARG A 266 -1.68 11.14 -19.37
C ARG A 266 -2.80 10.27 -18.79
N MET A 267 -2.45 9.18 -18.12
CA MET A 267 -3.42 8.29 -17.46
C MET A 267 -3.85 8.83 -16.11
N ASP A 268 -2.89 9.34 -15.32
CA ASP A 268 -3.11 9.95 -14.00
C ASP A 268 -2.27 11.23 -13.84
N GLN A 269 -2.89 12.36 -14.13
CA GLN A 269 -2.26 13.69 -14.03
C GLN A 269 -2.05 14.19 -12.60
N TYR A 270 -2.56 13.46 -11.59
CA TYR A 270 -2.44 13.82 -10.17
C TYR A 270 -1.44 12.93 -9.42
N ASN A 271 -0.69 12.11 -10.14
CA ASN A 271 0.29 11.21 -9.54
C ASN A 271 1.59 11.97 -9.21
N TYR A 272 1.72 12.42 -7.97
CA TYR A 272 2.91 13.16 -7.53
C TYR A 272 4.20 12.32 -7.59
N GLU A 273 4.12 10.99 -7.44
CA GLU A 273 5.28 10.09 -7.51
C GLU A 273 5.87 10.07 -8.93
N LEU A 274 5.01 10.05 -9.97
CA LEU A 274 5.47 10.15 -11.34
C LEU A 274 6.16 11.49 -11.63
N PHE A 275 5.66 12.59 -11.10
CA PHE A 275 6.32 13.88 -11.19
C PHE A 275 7.67 13.87 -10.45
N ALA A 276 7.74 13.26 -9.26
CA ALA A 276 8.99 13.14 -8.51
C ALA A 276 10.07 12.37 -9.28
N ILE A 277 9.72 11.17 -9.76
CA ILE A 277 10.62 10.33 -10.57
C ILE A 277 10.99 11.07 -11.87
N GLY A 278 10.00 11.76 -12.48
CA GLY A 278 10.20 12.58 -13.68
C GLY A 278 11.24 13.67 -13.48
N ALA A 279 11.24 14.33 -12.33
CA ALA A 279 12.24 15.34 -12.00
C ALA A 279 13.64 14.72 -11.88
N GLU A 280 13.77 13.57 -11.20
CA GLU A 280 15.06 12.87 -11.08
C GLU A 280 15.60 12.40 -12.43
N VAL A 281 14.75 11.80 -13.27
CA VAL A 281 15.10 11.39 -14.63
C VAL A 281 15.50 12.59 -15.49
N ALA A 282 14.77 13.70 -15.41
CA ALA A 282 15.09 14.92 -16.15
C ALA A 282 16.44 15.51 -15.70
N LEU A 283 16.77 15.49 -14.40
CA LEU A 283 18.09 15.91 -13.91
C LEU A 283 19.23 15.03 -14.45
N LYS A 284 19.02 13.70 -14.51
CA LYS A 284 19.99 12.77 -15.10
C LYS A 284 20.17 12.97 -16.61
N LEU A 285 19.12 13.45 -17.29
CA LEU A 285 19.15 13.86 -18.71
C LEU A 285 19.66 15.29 -18.92
N GLU A 286 20.11 15.97 -17.88
CA GLU A 286 20.56 17.37 -17.91
C GLU A 286 19.47 18.37 -18.35
N GLN A 287 18.19 18.04 -18.15
CA GLN A 287 17.02 18.84 -18.48
C GLN A 287 16.50 19.59 -17.24
N GLU A 288 17.28 20.53 -16.71
CA GLU A 288 17.00 21.20 -15.43
C GLU A 288 15.67 21.97 -15.42
N GLU A 289 15.26 22.60 -16.52
CA GLU A 289 13.97 23.31 -16.62
C GLU A 289 12.79 22.33 -16.47
N THR A 290 12.86 21.19 -17.15
CA THR A 290 11.84 20.13 -17.04
C THR A 290 11.78 19.53 -15.64
N ALA A 291 12.94 19.35 -15.00
CA ALA A 291 13.03 18.86 -13.63
C ALA A 291 12.37 19.83 -12.64
N GLU A 292 12.59 21.14 -12.83
CA GLU A 292 11.95 22.17 -12.00
C GLU A 292 10.43 22.15 -12.14
N ASP A 293 9.91 22.11 -13.38
CA ASP A 293 8.48 22.04 -13.65
C ASP A 293 7.85 20.80 -12.93
N TYR A 294 8.51 19.67 -13.02
CA TYR A 294 8.05 18.44 -12.38
C TYR A 294 8.11 18.53 -10.83
N TYR A 295 9.14 19.11 -10.23
CA TYR A 295 9.17 19.32 -8.78
C TYR A 295 8.06 20.25 -8.31
N LEU A 296 7.78 21.32 -9.04
CA LEU A 296 6.71 22.26 -8.70
C LEU A 296 5.33 21.59 -8.74
N GLU A 297 5.05 20.78 -9.76
CA GLU A 297 3.81 20.00 -9.84
C GLU A 297 3.72 18.96 -8.71
N ALA A 298 4.80 18.22 -8.43
CA ALA A 298 4.84 17.25 -7.36
C ALA A 298 4.59 17.90 -5.98
N ILE A 299 5.21 19.04 -5.69
CA ILE A 299 5.03 19.81 -4.44
C ILE A 299 3.60 20.36 -4.36
N ALA A 300 3.01 20.81 -5.47
CA ALA A 300 1.63 21.29 -5.48
C ALA A 300 0.62 20.18 -5.15
N LEU A 301 0.90 18.93 -5.55
CA LEU A 301 0.07 17.76 -5.27
C LEU A 301 0.29 17.18 -3.86
N ALA A 302 1.52 17.25 -3.35
CA ALA A 302 1.92 16.71 -2.05
C ALA A 302 2.74 17.73 -1.24
N PRO A 303 2.12 18.85 -0.79
CA PRO A 303 2.83 19.95 -0.15
C PRO A 303 3.45 19.61 1.22
N GLU A 304 3.00 18.53 1.84
CA GLU A 304 3.54 18.00 3.10
C GLU A 304 4.74 17.05 2.89
N ASN A 305 5.08 16.70 1.65
CA ASN A 305 6.19 15.80 1.37
C ASN A 305 7.53 16.52 1.46
N GLU A 306 8.23 16.37 2.60
CA GLU A 306 9.52 16.99 2.88
C GLU A 306 10.61 16.62 1.85
N SER A 307 10.61 15.37 1.37
CA SER A 307 11.63 14.90 0.42
C SER A 307 11.58 15.64 -0.91
N LEU A 308 10.39 15.98 -1.42
CA LEU A 308 10.23 16.76 -2.65
C LEU A 308 10.78 18.17 -2.50
N GLN A 309 10.49 18.83 -1.38
CA GLN A 309 10.97 20.19 -1.11
C GLN A 309 12.47 20.21 -0.88
N LEU A 310 13.04 19.18 -0.24
CA LEU A 310 14.48 19.02 -0.11
C LEU A 310 15.14 18.83 -1.47
N ALA A 311 14.62 17.95 -2.30
CA ALA A 311 15.14 17.71 -3.64
C ALA A 311 15.12 18.99 -4.49
N TYR A 312 14.02 19.74 -4.45
CA TYR A 312 13.90 21.02 -5.15
C TYR A 312 14.84 22.07 -4.56
N SER A 313 15.00 22.15 -3.23
CA SER A 313 15.96 23.07 -2.61
C SER A 313 17.41 22.80 -3.04
N ASN A 314 17.77 21.51 -3.21
CA ASN A 314 19.08 21.12 -3.73
C ASN A 314 19.30 21.57 -5.19
N LEU A 315 18.24 21.46 -6.03
CA LEU A 315 18.30 21.97 -7.40
C LEU A 315 18.51 23.49 -7.41
N LEU A 316 17.75 24.24 -6.61
CA LEU A 316 17.89 25.69 -6.50
C LEU A 316 19.27 26.11 -6.01
N LEU A 317 19.83 25.41 -5.00
CA LEU A 317 21.20 25.64 -4.53
C LEU A 317 22.25 25.40 -5.63
N LYS A 318 22.10 24.33 -6.42
CA LYS A 318 22.95 23.98 -7.55
C LYS A 318 22.91 25.07 -8.64
N GLN A 319 21.73 25.66 -8.87
CA GLN A 319 21.48 26.75 -9.81
C GLN A 319 21.88 28.11 -9.25
N GLU A 320 22.40 28.20 -8.04
CA GLU A 320 22.76 29.46 -7.34
C GLU A 320 21.55 30.42 -7.14
N ARG A 321 20.32 29.89 -7.11
CA ARG A 321 19.08 30.65 -6.83
C ARG A 321 18.82 30.71 -5.31
N ILE A 322 19.71 31.41 -4.64
CA ILE A 322 19.85 31.34 -3.18
C ILE A 322 18.65 31.91 -2.43
N GLU A 323 18.11 33.07 -2.85
CA GLU A 323 16.94 33.69 -2.22
C GLU A 323 15.71 32.81 -2.35
N GLU A 324 15.55 32.11 -3.48
CA GLU A 324 14.46 31.17 -3.70
C GLU A 324 14.60 29.94 -2.81
N THR A 325 15.83 29.44 -2.63
CA THR A 325 16.11 28.36 -1.68
C THR A 325 15.70 28.74 -0.25
N VAL A 326 16.10 29.93 0.22
CA VAL A 326 15.72 30.40 1.56
C VAL A 326 14.19 30.49 1.70
N ASN A 327 13.53 31.11 0.71
CA ASN A 327 12.07 31.26 0.75
C ASN A 327 11.34 29.90 0.78
N LEU A 328 11.79 28.93 -0.03
CA LEU A 328 11.21 27.58 -0.07
C LEU A 328 11.35 26.89 1.29
N ILE A 329 12.56 26.91 1.86
CA ILE A 329 12.82 26.25 3.15
C ILE A 329 12.08 26.94 4.29
N ASP A 330 12.06 28.28 4.33
CA ASP A 330 11.34 29.03 5.35
C ASP A 330 9.84 28.71 5.33
N GLN A 331 9.23 28.55 4.16
CA GLN A 331 7.85 28.12 4.00
C GLN A 331 7.65 26.68 4.52
N ALA A 332 8.58 25.78 4.19
CA ALA A 332 8.54 24.39 4.66
C ALA A 332 8.56 24.32 6.20
N LEU A 333 9.49 25.04 6.83
CA LEU A 333 9.61 25.09 8.28
C LEU A 333 8.39 25.74 8.94
N GLN A 334 7.81 26.80 8.34
CA GLN A 334 6.56 27.43 8.84
C GLN A 334 5.35 26.47 8.75
N ASN A 335 5.33 25.57 7.78
CA ASN A 335 4.31 24.54 7.63
C ASN A 335 4.51 23.34 8.58
N GLY A 336 5.55 23.38 9.43
CA GLY A 336 5.78 22.36 10.46
C GLY A 336 6.70 21.24 10.02
N GLN A 337 7.31 21.33 8.84
CA GLN A 337 8.33 20.39 8.42
C GLN A 337 9.59 20.58 9.26
N SER A 338 10.37 19.52 9.45
CA SER A 338 11.44 19.53 10.45
C SER A 338 12.67 18.70 10.08
N ASP A 339 12.78 18.24 8.83
CA ASP A 339 13.96 17.48 8.41
C ASP A 339 15.23 18.29 8.64
N PRO A 340 16.23 17.74 9.35
CA PRO A 340 17.49 18.44 9.62
C PRO A 340 18.24 18.91 8.36
N GLN A 341 18.01 18.31 7.20
CA GLN A 341 18.63 18.72 5.95
C GLN A 341 18.18 20.12 5.49
N PHE A 342 16.95 20.54 5.85
CA PHE A 342 16.52 21.92 5.59
C PHE A 342 17.43 22.94 6.26
N TYR A 343 17.82 22.67 7.50
CA TYR A 343 18.72 23.58 8.23
C TYR A 343 20.12 23.58 7.64
N TRP A 344 20.62 22.45 7.14
CA TRP A 344 21.92 22.44 6.43
C TRP A 344 21.84 23.22 5.14
N ASN A 345 20.83 23.00 4.30
CA ASN A 345 20.63 23.75 3.06
C ASN A 345 20.45 25.26 3.35
N LEU A 346 19.71 25.61 4.40
CA LEU A 346 19.52 27.00 4.83
C LEU A 346 20.84 27.64 5.32
N ALA A 347 21.67 26.87 6.03
CA ALA A 347 22.99 27.35 6.46
C ALA A 347 23.87 27.68 5.26
N VAL A 348 23.97 26.79 4.27
CA VAL A 348 24.73 27.00 3.03
C VAL A 348 24.15 28.19 2.24
N ALA A 349 22.82 28.31 2.18
CA ALA A 349 22.17 29.43 1.49
C ALA A 349 22.48 30.78 2.16
N ASN A 350 22.30 30.88 3.49
CA ASN A 350 22.56 32.10 4.22
C ASN A 350 24.06 32.50 4.23
N GLU A 351 24.97 31.52 4.24
CA GLU A 351 26.42 31.79 4.07
C GLU A 351 26.71 32.47 2.72
N LYS A 352 26.12 31.97 1.62
CA LYS A 352 26.25 32.57 0.28
C LYS A 352 25.60 33.95 0.17
N LEU A 353 24.61 34.27 0.99
CA LEU A 353 23.98 35.59 1.11
C LEU A 353 24.76 36.53 2.05
N GLU A 354 25.87 36.10 2.66
CA GLU A 354 26.62 36.83 3.67
C GLU A 354 25.80 37.13 4.95
N GLU A 355 24.70 36.39 5.18
CA GLU A 355 23.82 36.47 6.37
C GLU A 355 24.37 35.55 7.47
N TYR A 356 25.61 35.85 7.94
CA TYR A 356 26.40 34.96 8.80
C TYR A 356 25.69 34.55 10.09
N ASP A 357 24.96 35.47 10.73
CA ASP A 357 24.23 35.19 11.98
C ASP A 357 23.12 34.11 11.75
N LYS A 358 22.45 34.16 10.60
CA LYS A 358 21.43 33.15 10.22
C LYS A 358 22.06 31.83 9.81
N ALA A 359 23.19 31.88 9.09
CA ALA A 359 23.96 30.71 8.71
C ALA A 359 24.45 29.96 9.95
N GLU A 360 24.97 30.64 10.97
CA GLU A 360 25.42 30.04 12.22
C GLU A 360 24.27 29.35 12.94
N GLN A 361 23.12 30.01 13.10
CA GLN A 361 21.91 29.42 13.72
C GLN A 361 21.46 28.18 12.98
N ALA A 362 21.44 28.19 11.67
CA ALA A 362 21.04 27.06 10.85
C ALA A 362 22.03 25.89 10.96
N PHE A 363 23.33 26.14 10.94
CA PHE A 363 24.33 25.11 11.21
C PHE A 363 24.19 24.50 12.60
N GLU A 364 23.93 25.31 13.64
CA GLU A 364 23.69 24.82 15.00
C GLU A 364 22.46 23.92 15.07
N GLN A 365 21.40 24.24 14.35
CA GLN A 365 20.19 23.39 14.29
C GLN A 365 20.44 22.06 13.55
N ALA A 366 21.24 22.07 12.51
CA ALA A 366 21.59 20.87 11.75
C ALA A 366 22.60 19.96 12.49
N TYR A 367 23.52 20.55 13.27
CA TYR A 367 24.66 19.86 13.86
C TYR A 367 24.34 18.58 14.64
N PRO A 368 23.30 18.52 15.50
CA PRO A 368 22.99 17.28 16.24
C PRO A 368 22.71 16.08 15.34
N ALA A 369 22.05 16.30 14.21
CA ALA A 369 21.70 15.24 13.26
C ALA A 369 22.89 14.81 12.39
N PHE A 370 23.76 15.78 12.02
CA PHE A 370 24.88 15.55 11.10
C PHE A 370 26.26 15.44 11.78
N ARG A 371 26.30 15.20 13.07
CA ARG A 371 27.51 15.08 13.89
C ARG A 371 28.48 13.99 13.42
N GLN A 372 27.99 13.02 12.64
CA GLN A 372 28.77 11.93 12.06
C GLN A 372 28.85 12.04 10.53
N ASN A 373 28.41 13.15 9.94
CA ASN A 373 28.48 13.38 8.51
C ASN A 373 29.74 14.21 8.19
N LYS A 374 30.65 13.61 7.41
CA LYS A 374 31.94 14.19 7.05
C LYS A 374 31.76 15.50 6.27
N ASP A 375 30.87 15.54 5.31
CA ASP A 375 30.71 16.69 4.41
C ASP A 375 30.05 17.86 5.14
N PHE A 376 29.08 17.61 5.97
CA PHE A 376 28.47 18.61 6.86
C PHE A 376 29.53 19.22 7.81
N LEU A 377 30.27 18.35 8.52
CA LEU A 377 31.28 18.83 9.47
C LEU A 377 32.37 19.66 8.79
N LYS A 378 32.79 19.28 7.57
CA LYS A 378 33.80 20.03 6.80
C LYS A 378 33.27 21.41 6.42
N SER A 379 32.02 21.47 5.91
CA SER A 379 31.36 22.76 5.60
C SER A 379 31.21 23.63 6.85
N TYR A 380 30.78 23.07 7.97
CA TYR A 380 30.62 23.80 9.22
C TYR A 380 31.96 24.30 9.81
N ILE A 381 33.04 23.51 9.72
CA ILE A 381 34.38 23.92 10.16
C ILE A 381 34.87 25.13 9.37
N TYR A 382 34.69 25.13 8.05
CA TYR A 382 35.12 26.27 7.22
C TYR A 382 34.32 27.52 7.57
N PHE A 383 32.99 27.39 7.68
CA PHE A 383 32.16 28.51 8.12
C PHE A 383 32.62 29.08 9.47
N LEU A 384 32.80 28.22 10.50
CA LEU A 384 33.21 28.64 11.84
C LEU A 384 34.61 29.28 11.86
N ARG A 385 35.51 28.83 10.96
CA ARG A 385 36.85 29.43 10.78
C ARG A 385 36.72 30.85 10.27
N GLU A 386 35.91 31.10 9.26
CA GLU A 386 35.67 32.44 8.70
C GLU A 386 34.93 33.33 9.69
N ALA A 387 33.92 32.82 10.39
CA ALA A 387 33.20 33.55 11.43
C ALA A 387 34.01 33.80 12.71
N GLY A 388 35.17 33.15 12.85
CA GLY A 388 36.06 33.34 14.02
C GLY A 388 35.55 32.71 15.32
N ASN A 389 34.57 31.77 15.25
CA ASN A 389 34.00 31.09 16.43
C ASN A 389 34.93 29.97 16.92
N ARG A 390 35.86 30.33 17.81
CA ARG A 390 36.93 29.44 18.30
C ARG A 390 36.43 28.32 19.21
N THR A 391 35.30 28.47 19.89
CA THR A 391 34.81 27.48 20.85
C THR A 391 34.15 26.35 20.10
N THR A 392 33.23 26.65 19.20
CA THR A 392 32.44 25.69 18.45
C THR A 392 33.30 24.95 17.42
N ILE A 393 34.23 25.62 16.75
CA ILE A 393 35.11 25.00 15.75
C ILE A 393 35.96 23.87 16.34
N LYS A 394 36.42 24.00 17.57
CA LYS A 394 37.21 22.95 18.25
C LYS A 394 36.44 21.67 18.42
N GLN A 395 35.15 21.78 18.75
CA GLN A 395 34.28 20.60 18.86
C GLN A 395 34.01 19.97 17.49
N ALA A 396 33.68 20.78 16.49
CA ALA A 396 33.43 20.29 15.13
C ALA A 396 34.66 19.60 14.52
N VAL A 397 35.86 20.18 14.70
CA VAL A 397 37.13 19.56 14.28
C VAL A 397 37.39 18.23 15.01
N THR A 398 37.08 18.18 16.31
CA THR A 398 37.24 16.94 17.08
C THR A 398 36.32 15.85 16.54
N ASP A 399 35.03 16.16 16.31
CA ASP A 399 34.08 15.21 15.78
C ASP A 399 34.46 14.77 14.35
N TYR A 400 34.97 15.67 13.51
CA TYR A 400 35.42 15.32 12.16
C TYR A 400 36.64 14.36 12.19
N LEU A 401 37.62 14.63 13.03
CA LEU A 401 38.81 13.79 13.13
C LEU A 401 38.56 12.41 13.75
N LEU A 402 37.41 12.18 14.40
CA LEU A 402 36.95 10.85 14.77
C LEU A 402 36.56 10.02 13.55
N ILE A 403 36.13 10.68 12.47
CA ILE A 403 35.70 10.04 11.22
C ILE A 403 36.87 9.90 10.26
N GLU A 404 37.64 10.99 10.08
CA GLU A 404 38.76 11.07 9.16
C GLU A 404 40.03 11.62 9.89
N PRO A 405 40.74 10.75 10.60
CA PRO A 405 41.89 11.16 11.45
C PRO A 405 43.09 11.71 10.67
N SER A 406 43.16 11.45 9.37
CA SER A 406 44.35 11.74 8.53
C SER A 406 44.14 12.93 7.58
N ASP A 407 43.05 13.71 7.70
CA ASP A 407 42.83 14.91 6.87
C ASP A 407 43.79 16.01 7.29
N GLU A 408 44.88 16.19 6.49
CA GLU A 408 45.97 17.15 6.76
C GLU A 408 45.44 18.59 6.85
N GLU A 409 44.41 18.93 6.09
CA GLU A 409 43.84 20.28 6.07
C GLU A 409 43.15 20.59 7.40
N ILE A 410 42.33 19.67 7.90
CA ILE A 410 41.62 19.82 9.18
C ILE A 410 42.59 19.73 10.37
N LEU A 411 43.64 18.90 10.27
CA LEU A 411 44.72 18.89 11.25
C LEU A 411 45.44 20.24 11.30
N GLY A 412 45.71 20.88 10.16
CA GLY A 412 46.26 22.23 10.08
C GLY A 412 45.38 23.26 10.77
N ILE A 413 44.03 23.19 10.58
CA ILE A 413 43.07 24.06 11.28
C ILE A 413 43.15 23.84 12.80
N LEU A 414 43.26 22.57 13.25
CA LEU A 414 43.42 22.27 14.67
C LEU A 414 44.68 22.89 15.27
N GLU A 415 45.82 22.86 14.54
CA GLU A 415 47.07 23.49 14.96
C GLU A 415 46.92 25.01 15.04
N GLU A 416 46.31 25.66 14.05
CA GLU A 416 46.01 27.10 14.04
C GLU A 416 45.17 27.50 15.27
N ILE A 417 44.14 26.76 15.61
CA ILE A 417 43.29 27.01 16.77
C ILE A 417 44.08 26.89 18.08
N ASN A 418 45.00 25.93 18.18
CA ASN A 418 45.79 25.67 19.39
C ASN A 418 47.00 26.59 19.54
N THR A 419 47.56 27.16 18.45
CA THR A 419 48.76 27.99 18.49
C THR A 419 48.50 29.49 18.68
N ASN A 420 47.25 29.95 18.45
CA ASN A 420 46.86 31.35 18.66
C ASN A 420 46.36 31.64 20.11
N TYR A 421 46.95 30.97 21.11
CA TYR A 421 46.83 31.26 22.51
C TYR A 421 47.98 32.05 23.04
#